data_50cd524da23dc17e0d4d15499908d7ae
#
_entry.id   50cd524da23dc17e0d4d15499908d7ae
#
_cell.length_a   1.000
_cell.length_b   1.000
_cell.length_c   1.000
_cell.angle_alpha   90.00
_cell.angle_beta   90.00
_cell.angle_gamma   90.00
#
_symmetry.space_group_name_H-M   'P 1'
#
loop_
_entity.id
_entity.type
_entity.pdbx_description
1 polymer ?
#
loop_
_entity_poly.entity_id
_entity_poly.type
_entity_poly.pdbx_seq_one_letter_code
_entity_poly.pdbx_strand_id
1 'polypeptide(L)'
;MRLTDRELAILDFERTPWEVAGSKESAIRERFGISPSRYYQIRDSLLDRHDALEYDPLLVRRLRKSRIKRRSIRYGIPQIHSPIR
;
A
#
# COMPACT_ATOMS: atom_id res chain seq x y z
N MET A 1 -3.20 9.42 -18.84
CA MET A 1 -2.68 8.92 -17.57
C MET A 1 -1.44 9.71 -17.19
N ARG A 2 -1.36 10.10 -15.91
CA ARG A 2 -0.32 11.03 -15.45
C ARG A 2 0.57 10.45 -14.37
N LEU A 3 0.74 9.16 -14.35
CA LEU A 3 1.61 8.55 -13.37
C LEU A 3 3.07 8.68 -13.78
N THR A 4 3.92 9.02 -12.81
CA THR A 4 5.35 9.07 -13.07
C THR A 4 5.93 7.65 -13.13
N ASP A 5 7.14 7.54 -13.63
CA ASP A 5 7.81 6.24 -13.69
C ASP A 5 7.93 5.62 -12.30
N ARG A 6 8.20 6.46 -11.30
CA ARG A 6 8.30 5.99 -9.93
C ARG A 6 6.97 5.47 -9.40
N GLU A 7 5.89 6.18 -9.72
CA GLU A 7 4.56 5.76 -9.30
C GLU A 7 4.16 4.44 -9.95
N LEU A 8 4.47 4.29 -11.24
CA LEU A 8 4.23 3.03 -11.94
C LEU A 8 5.05 1.91 -11.31
N ALA A 9 6.30 2.19 -10.96
CA ALA A 9 7.17 1.21 -10.35
C ALA A 9 6.62 0.75 -9.00
N ILE A 10 6.03 1.67 -8.23
CA ILE A 10 5.43 1.33 -6.95
C ILE A 10 4.24 0.40 -7.14
N LEU A 11 3.37 0.70 -8.08
CA LEU A 11 2.23 -0.17 -8.35
C LEU A 11 2.67 -1.54 -8.84
N ASP A 12 3.66 -1.59 -9.72
CA ASP A 12 4.17 -2.87 -10.22
C ASP A 12 4.83 -3.67 -9.10
N PHE A 13 5.53 -2.98 -8.20
CA PHE A 13 6.15 -3.61 -7.04
C PHE A 13 5.09 -4.26 -6.14
N GLU A 14 3.95 -3.63 -5.98
CA GLU A 14 2.88 -4.14 -5.14
C GLU A 14 2.18 -5.36 -5.72
N ARG A 15 2.37 -5.64 -7.00
CA ARG A 15 1.83 -6.86 -7.62
C ARG A 15 2.58 -8.10 -7.14
N THR A 16 3.82 -7.93 -6.71
CA THR A 16 4.63 -9.05 -6.24
C THR A 16 4.08 -9.55 -4.91
N PRO A 17 3.81 -10.85 -4.79
CA PRO A 17 3.36 -11.38 -3.49
C PRO A 17 4.53 -11.45 -2.53
N TRP A 18 4.38 -10.81 -1.38
CA TRP A 18 5.42 -10.80 -0.35
C TRP A 18 4.95 -11.61 0.84
N GLU A 19 5.66 -12.70 1.11
CA GLU A 19 5.30 -13.59 2.21
C GLU A 19 5.98 -13.20 3.50
N VAL A 20 7.15 -12.60 3.40
CA VAL A 20 7.93 -12.19 4.55
C VAL A 20 8.05 -10.68 4.56
N ALA A 21 7.48 -10.05 5.59
CA ALA A 21 7.44 -8.58 5.67
C ALA A 21 8.82 -7.95 5.62
N GLY A 22 9.80 -8.56 6.29
CA GLY A 22 11.16 -8.04 6.28
C GLY A 22 11.79 -8.02 4.90
N SER A 23 11.45 -9.01 4.08
CA SER A 23 11.95 -9.08 2.72
C SER A 23 11.42 -7.92 1.89
N LYS A 24 10.16 -7.59 2.07
CA LYS A 24 9.56 -6.48 1.35
C LYS A 24 10.20 -5.16 1.76
N GLU A 25 10.43 -4.96 3.05
CA GLU A 25 11.05 -3.73 3.53
C GLU A 25 12.46 -3.56 2.98
N SER A 26 13.24 -4.64 2.96
CA SER A 26 14.58 -4.61 2.39
C SER A 26 14.52 -4.25 0.90
N ALA A 27 13.59 -4.85 0.18
CA ALA A 27 13.42 -4.59 -1.24
C ALA A 27 13.02 -3.14 -1.50
N ILE A 28 12.20 -2.56 -0.63
CA ILE A 28 11.81 -1.16 -0.74
C ILE A 28 13.03 -0.26 -0.65
N ARG A 29 13.89 -0.52 0.34
CA ARG A 29 15.10 0.27 0.53
C ARG A 29 16.04 0.15 -0.67
N GLU A 30 16.22 -1.06 -1.16
CA GLU A 30 17.11 -1.30 -2.28
C GLU A 30 16.58 -0.70 -3.57
N ARG A 31 15.29 -0.87 -3.82
CA ARG A 31 14.72 -0.47 -5.11
C ARG A 31 14.43 1.02 -5.17
N PHE A 32 13.93 1.59 -4.09
CA PHE A 32 13.47 2.98 -4.09
C PHE A 32 14.35 3.92 -3.32
N GLY A 33 15.26 3.40 -2.50
CA GLY A 33 16.18 4.22 -1.73
C GLY A 33 15.51 5.06 -0.65
N ILE A 34 14.36 4.62 -0.17
CA ILE A 34 13.62 5.33 0.88
C ILE A 34 13.23 4.34 1.97
N SER A 35 12.84 4.88 3.12
CA SER A 35 12.38 4.04 4.22
C SER A 35 11.03 3.40 3.89
N PRO A 36 10.71 2.28 4.53
CA PRO A 36 9.38 1.69 4.34
C PRO A 36 8.25 2.65 4.72
N SER A 37 8.42 3.44 5.78
CA SER A 37 7.41 4.42 6.19
C SER A 37 7.15 5.42 5.08
N ARG A 38 8.20 5.94 4.48
CA ARG A 38 8.07 6.90 3.40
C ARG A 38 7.42 6.26 2.18
N TYR A 39 7.83 5.03 1.88
CA TYR A 39 7.26 4.28 0.77
C TYR A 39 5.74 4.15 0.92
N TYR A 40 5.29 3.75 2.11
CA TYR A 40 3.85 3.54 2.33
C TYR A 40 3.07 4.84 2.31
N GLN A 41 3.68 5.96 2.72
CA GLN A 41 3.04 7.26 2.59
C GLN A 41 2.78 7.60 1.14
N ILE A 42 3.79 7.39 0.30
CA ILE A 42 3.68 7.66 -1.13
C ILE A 42 2.66 6.72 -1.76
N ARG A 43 2.72 5.44 -1.41
CA ARG A 43 1.78 4.45 -1.94
C ARG A 43 0.35 4.80 -1.57
N ASP A 44 0.11 5.17 -0.32
CA ASP A 44 -1.25 5.46 0.13
C ASP A 44 -1.81 6.70 -0.57
N SER A 45 -0.99 7.72 -0.79
CA SER A 45 -1.41 8.88 -1.56
C SER A 45 -1.73 8.49 -3.00
N LEU A 46 -0.92 7.61 -3.56
CA LEU A 46 -1.10 7.13 -4.92
C LEU A 46 -2.43 6.38 -5.07
N LEU A 47 -2.81 5.62 -4.07
CA LEU A 47 -4.05 4.84 -4.11
C LEU A 47 -5.30 5.71 -4.18
N ASP A 48 -5.19 6.97 -3.81
CA ASP A 48 -6.33 7.88 -3.86
C ASP A 48 -6.46 8.57 -5.22
N ARG A 49 -5.53 8.33 -6.13
CA ARG A 49 -5.54 8.97 -7.44
C ARG A 49 -6.33 8.14 -8.44
N HIS A 50 -7.12 8.83 -9.23
CA HIS A 50 -7.89 8.20 -10.29
C HIS A 50 -6.98 7.53 -11.32
N ASP A 51 -5.84 8.14 -11.60
CA ASP A 51 -4.88 7.61 -12.56
C ASP A 51 -4.39 6.22 -12.18
N ALA A 52 -4.16 6.00 -10.88
CA ALA A 52 -3.74 4.70 -10.40
C ALA A 52 -4.85 3.67 -10.58
N LEU A 53 -6.08 4.07 -10.30
CA LEU A 53 -7.23 3.18 -10.46
C LEU A 53 -7.42 2.78 -11.92
N GLU A 54 -7.18 3.71 -12.83
CA GLU A 54 -7.26 3.41 -14.26
C GLU A 54 -6.17 2.45 -14.69
N TYR A 55 -4.97 2.62 -14.11
CA TYR A 55 -3.83 1.79 -14.49
C TYR A 55 -4.03 0.33 -14.09
N ASP A 56 -4.50 0.10 -12.87
CA ASP A 56 -4.71 -1.27 -12.40
C ASP A 56 -5.80 -1.28 -11.33
N PRO A 57 -7.06 -1.34 -11.77
CA PRO A 57 -8.19 -1.23 -10.84
C PRO A 57 -8.25 -2.34 -9.79
N LEU A 58 -7.91 -3.57 -10.17
CA LEU A 58 -7.98 -4.67 -9.22
C LEU A 58 -6.93 -4.53 -8.12
N LEU A 59 -5.72 -4.17 -8.52
CA LEU A 59 -4.64 -3.96 -7.57
C LEU A 59 -4.97 -2.82 -6.61
N VAL A 60 -5.42 -1.69 -7.15
CA VAL A 60 -5.71 -0.51 -6.34
C VAL A 60 -6.82 -0.80 -5.35
N ARG A 61 -7.87 -1.49 -5.78
CA ARG A 61 -8.97 -1.84 -4.88
C ARG A 61 -8.50 -2.76 -3.75
N ARG A 62 -7.65 -3.73 -4.09
CA ARG A 62 -7.10 -4.62 -3.09
C ARG A 62 -6.25 -3.87 -2.08
N LEU A 63 -5.42 -2.95 -2.56
CA LEU A 63 -4.54 -2.19 -1.68
C LEU A 63 -5.31 -1.20 -0.80
N ARG A 64 -6.37 -0.60 -1.33
CA ARG A 64 -7.24 0.26 -0.54
C ARG A 64 -7.87 -0.51 0.62
N LYS A 65 -8.30 -1.72 0.34
CA LYS A 65 -8.89 -2.57 1.35
C LYS A 65 -7.88 -2.94 2.43
N SER A 66 -6.66 -3.29 2.02
CA SER A 66 -5.58 -3.59 2.96
C SER A 66 -5.21 -2.37 3.80
N ARG A 67 -5.23 -1.18 3.20
CA ARG A 67 -4.91 0.05 3.90
C ARG A 67 -5.90 0.30 5.03
N ILE A 68 -7.18 0.13 4.75
CA ILE A 68 -8.22 0.32 5.75
C ILE A 68 -8.03 -0.65 6.90
N LYS A 69 -7.81 -1.90 6.59
CA LYS A 69 -7.61 -2.94 7.61
C LYS A 69 -6.41 -2.65 8.49
N ARG A 70 -5.28 -2.26 7.87
CA ARG A 70 -4.07 -1.97 8.62
C ARG A 70 -4.24 -0.74 9.50
N ARG A 71 -4.95 0.26 9.00
CA ARG A 71 -5.21 1.48 9.75
C ARG A 71 -6.02 1.19 11.00
N SER A 72 -7.03 0.34 10.88
CA SER A 72 -7.85 -0.06 12.01
C SER A 72 -7.03 -0.75 13.09
N ILE A 73 -6.18 -1.68 12.67
CA ILE A 73 -5.32 -2.40 13.61
C ILE A 73 -4.34 -1.45 14.28
N ARG A 74 -3.72 -0.58 13.48
CA ARG A 74 -2.67 0.31 13.97
C ARG A 74 -3.17 1.27 15.03
N TYR A 75 -4.37 1.80 14.87
CA TYR A 75 -4.90 2.80 15.80
C TYR A 75 -5.78 2.18 16.87
N GLY A 76 -5.87 0.86 16.90
CA GLY A 76 -6.68 0.18 17.89
C GLY A 76 -8.14 0.53 17.82
N ILE A 77 -8.62 0.85 16.65
CA ILE A 77 -10.03 1.20 16.45
C ILE A 77 -10.88 -0.02 16.73
N PRO A 78 -11.79 0.06 17.68
CA PRO A 78 -12.63 -1.07 18.00
C PRO A 78 -13.46 -1.41 16.79
N GLN A 79 -13.49 -2.62 16.53
CA GLN A 79 -14.30 -3.03 15.44
C GLN A 79 -15.66 -3.27 15.93
N ILE A 80 -15.68 -2.57 16.53
CA ILE A 80 -16.53 -2.78 16.89
C ILE A 80 -17.23 -3.79 17.29
N HIS A 81 -16.78 -4.15 17.24
CA HIS A 81 -16.96 -4.87 17.68
C HIS A 81 -16.82 -5.31 18.51
N SER A 82 -16.75 -5.34 18.68
CA SER A 82 -16.49 -5.73 19.45
C SER A 82 -16.57 -5.91 20.28
N PRO A 83 -16.83 -6.16 20.62
CA PRO A 83 -16.74 -6.57 21.47
C PRO A 83 -17.00 -7.05 22.10
N ILE A 84 -17.02 -7.23 22.00
CA ILE A 84 -17.20 -7.58 22.57
C ILE A 84 -17.16 -7.99 23.15
N ARG A 85 -17.16 -8.16 23.39
CA ARG A 85 -17.05 -8.69 23.98
C ARG A 85 -17.41 -9.06 24.51
#